data_393015f2fca079bd45d139737b9fe386
#
_entry.id   393015f2fca079bd45d139737b9fe386
#
_cell.length_a   1.000
_cell.length_b   1.000
_cell.length_c   1.000
_cell.angle_alpha   90.00
_cell.angle_beta   90.00
_cell.angle_gamma   90.00
#
_symmetry.space_group_name_H-M   'P 1'
#
loop_
_entity.id
_entity.type
_entity.pdbx_description
1 polymer ?
#
loop_
_entity_poly.entity_id
_entity_poly.type
_entity_poly.pdbx_seq_one_letter_code
_entity_poly.pdbx_strand_id
1 'polypeptide(L)'
;MPVLKLYKDKNIDCKIDLVSIEDYLIEMMNAELNAKVENCQIIWIPTEIFKSEHKIYGELLLRKNENRTNLIKNNFLKKIGKKLSKSFSTSIRLRSFSIKDELINAAQIKLGEDDDG
;
A
#
# COMPACT_ATOMS: atom_id res chain seq x y z
N MET A 1 0.90 4.90 -10.42
CA MET A 1 0.66 3.51 -10.00
C MET A 1 1.18 3.24 -8.59
N PRO A 2 0.53 3.71 -7.54
CA PRO A 2 0.97 3.29 -6.22
C PRO A 2 0.41 1.91 -5.88
N VAL A 3 1.29 1.06 -5.36
CA VAL A 3 0.93 -0.25 -4.84
C VAL A 3 1.34 -0.29 -3.38
N LEU A 4 0.39 -0.57 -2.51
CA LEU A 4 0.65 -0.75 -1.09
C LEU A 4 0.54 -2.23 -0.76
N LYS A 5 1.67 -2.84 -0.42
CA LYS A 5 1.73 -4.24 0.03
C LYS A 5 1.74 -4.25 1.55
N LEU A 6 0.80 -4.98 2.13
CA LEU A 6 0.67 -5.07 3.57
C LEU A 6 0.88 -6.52 4.01
N TYR A 7 2.03 -6.79 4.60
CA TYR A 7 2.37 -8.07 5.19
C TYR A 7 1.77 -8.10 6.60
N LYS A 8 0.76 -8.92 6.80
CA LYS A 8 0.03 -8.98 8.06
C LYS A 8 0.24 -10.33 8.72
N ASP A 9 0.62 -10.31 10.00
CA ASP A 9 0.70 -11.55 10.78
C ASP A 9 -0.67 -12.22 10.85
N LYS A 10 -0.70 -13.52 10.65
CA LYS A 10 -1.94 -14.31 10.59
C LYS A 10 -2.77 -14.22 11.86
N ASN A 11 -2.10 -13.99 13.00
CA ASN A 11 -2.75 -13.99 14.31
C ASN A 11 -3.34 -12.64 14.70
N ILE A 12 -3.24 -11.65 13.84
CA ILE A 12 -3.80 -10.31 14.09
C ILE A 12 -5.17 -10.21 13.43
N ASP A 13 -6.17 -9.92 14.23
CA ASP A 13 -7.54 -9.70 13.76
C ASP A 13 -7.80 -8.22 13.54
N CYS A 14 -8.59 -7.91 12.54
CA CYS A 14 -9.01 -6.55 12.26
C CYS A 14 -10.30 -6.25 13.00
N LYS A 15 -10.35 -5.09 13.68
CA LYS A 15 -11.55 -4.62 14.38
C LYS A 15 -12.54 -3.94 13.45
N ILE A 16 -12.09 -3.60 12.26
CA ILE A 16 -12.89 -2.90 11.24
C ILE A 16 -12.89 -3.75 9.99
N ASP A 17 -13.98 -3.69 9.23
CA ASP A 17 -14.10 -4.36 7.94
C ASP A 17 -12.95 -3.99 7.00
N LEU A 18 -12.34 -4.99 6.36
CA LEU A 18 -11.22 -4.77 5.44
C LEU A 18 -11.61 -3.88 4.26
N VAL A 19 -12.85 -4.00 3.78
CA VAL A 19 -13.33 -3.14 2.68
C VAL A 19 -13.27 -1.68 3.08
N SER A 20 -13.70 -1.35 4.31
CA SER A 20 -13.65 0.02 4.82
C SER A 20 -12.21 0.53 4.92
N ILE A 21 -11.28 -0.34 5.31
CA ILE A 21 -9.87 0.02 5.40
C ILE A 21 -9.30 0.28 4.01
N GLU A 22 -9.59 -0.59 3.04
CA GLU A 22 -9.12 -0.42 1.67
C GLU A 22 -9.65 0.87 1.05
N ASP A 23 -10.93 1.16 1.25
CA ASP A 23 -11.53 2.40 0.76
C ASP A 23 -10.82 3.62 1.34
N TYR A 24 -10.53 3.59 2.65
CA TYR A 24 -9.79 4.67 3.31
C TYR A 24 -8.39 4.82 2.70
N LEU A 25 -7.67 3.71 2.52
CA LEU A 25 -6.31 3.75 1.98
C LEU A 25 -6.28 4.32 0.56
N ILE A 26 -7.23 3.91 -0.27
CA ILE A 26 -7.32 4.41 -1.65
C ILE A 26 -7.68 5.89 -1.68
N GLU A 27 -8.62 6.32 -0.86
CA GLU A 27 -8.96 7.74 -0.73
C GLU A 27 -7.74 8.56 -0.32
N MET A 28 -6.95 8.06 0.61
CA MET A 28 -5.74 8.74 1.06
C MET A 28 -4.67 8.79 -0.05
N MET A 29 -4.53 7.72 -0.82
CA MET A 29 -3.61 7.74 -1.97
C MET A 29 -4.04 8.79 -2.98
N ASN A 30 -5.33 8.90 -3.25
CA ASN A 30 -5.86 9.91 -4.16
C ASN A 30 -5.62 11.32 -3.61
N ALA A 31 -5.98 11.56 -2.35
CA ALA A 31 -5.93 12.88 -1.75
C ALA A 31 -4.50 13.36 -1.46
N GLU A 32 -3.65 12.49 -0.94
CA GLU A 32 -2.32 12.88 -0.47
C GLU A 32 -1.22 12.67 -1.51
N LEU A 33 -1.34 11.62 -2.33
CA LEU A 33 -0.33 11.30 -3.34
C LEU A 33 -0.75 11.72 -4.74
N ASN A 34 -1.93 12.30 -4.87
CA ASN A 34 -2.48 12.72 -6.16
C ASN A 34 -2.51 11.57 -7.17
N ALA A 35 -2.83 10.36 -6.70
CA ALA A 35 -2.91 9.19 -7.54
C ALA A 35 -4.36 8.96 -7.98
N LYS A 36 -4.55 8.52 -9.23
CA LYS A 36 -5.87 8.16 -9.72
C LYS A 36 -6.33 6.90 -9.01
N VAL A 37 -7.60 6.88 -8.60
CA VAL A 37 -8.17 5.74 -7.85
C VAL A 37 -7.98 4.42 -8.60
N GLU A 38 -8.20 4.42 -9.91
CA GLU A 38 -8.07 3.22 -10.73
C GLU A 38 -6.64 2.70 -10.85
N ASN A 39 -5.66 3.52 -10.48
CA ASN A 39 -4.25 3.13 -10.51
C ASN A 39 -3.72 2.71 -9.13
N CYS A 40 -4.55 2.81 -8.10
CA CYS A 40 -4.16 2.43 -6.74
C CYS A 40 -4.45 0.95 -6.49
N GLN A 41 -3.52 0.28 -5.84
CA GLN A 41 -3.69 -1.13 -5.53
C GLN A 41 -3.26 -1.42 -4.10
N ILE A 42 -4.07 -2.19 -3.39
CA ILE A 42 -3.77 -2.68 -2.04
C ILE A 42 -3.64 -4.19 -2.11
N ILE A 43 -2.53 -4.71 -1.62
CA ILE A 43 -2.28 -6.15 -1.59
C ILE A 43 -2.07 -6.57 -0.14
N TRP A 44 -2.87 -7.53 0.33
CA TRP A 44 -2.71 -8.13 1.66
C TRP A 44 -1.96 -9.44 1.54
N ILE A 45 -0.90 -9.58 2.33
CA ILE A 45 -0.07 -10.78 2.31
C ILE A 45 -0.06 -11.36 3.72
N PRO A 46 -0.80 -12.46 3.96
CA PRO A 46 -0.74 -13.13 5.25
C PRO A 46 0.63 -13.75 5.44
N THR A 47 1.19 -13.59 6.65
CA THR A 47 2.53 -14.05 6.92
C THR A 47 2.70 -14.35 8.42
N GLU A 48 3.89 -14.73 8.80
CA GLU A 48 4.25 -14.90 10.21
C GLU A 48 5.41 -13.96 10.49
N ILE A 49 5.21 -13.09 11.49
CA ILE A 49 6.24 -12.13 11.89
C ILE A 49 6.74 -12.50 13.27
N PHE A 50 8.00 -12.89 13.35
CA PHE A 50 8.63 -13.32 14.59
C PHE A 50 9.50 -12.20 15.17
N LYS A 51 9.60 -12.16 16.50
CA LYS A 51 10.52 -11.28 17.21
C LYS A 51 10.37 -9.79 16.92
N SER A 52 9.22 -9.37 16.41
CA SER A 52 8.92 -7.95 16.18
C SER A 52 7.59 -7.61 16.80
N GLU A 53 7.51 -6.44 17.40
CA GLU A 53 6.24 -5.91 17.89
C GLU A 53 5.38 -5.37 16.75
N HIS A 54 6.01 -5.10 15.59
CA HIS A 54 5.32 -4.60 14.40
C HIS A 54 4.73 -5.79 13.65
N LYS A 55 3.47 -6.13 13.94
CA LYS A 55 2.83 -7.30 13.34
C LYS A 55 2.23 -7.01 11.96
N ILE A 56 2.38 -5.79 11.47
CA ILE A 56 2.11 -5.42 10.09
C ILE A 56 3.30 -4.63 9.58
N TYR A 57 3.81 -5.04 8.43
CA TYR A 57 4.84 -4.33 7.69
C TYR A 57 4.31 -4.00 6.31
N GLY A 58 4.41 -2.74 5.90
CA GLY A 58 3.91 -2.31 4.60
C GLY A 58 4.99 -1.69 3.74
N GLU A 59 4.86 -1.90 2.44
CA GLU A 59 5.71 -1.30 1.43
C GLU A 59 4.86 -0.58 0.41
N LEU A 60 5.08 0.72 0.29
CA LEU A 60 4.45 1.54 -0.72
C LEU A 60 5.41 1.68 -1.90
N LEU A 61 5.03 1.14 -3.05
CA LEU A 61 5.80 1.26 -4.28
C LEU A 61 5.14 2.28 -5.18
N LEU A 62 5.87 3.28 -5.61
CA LEU A 62 5.34 4.32 -6.49
C LEU A 62 6.42 4.81 -7.45
N ARG A 63 5.96 5.40 -8.55
CA ARG A 63 6.86 6.02 -9.51
C ARG A 63 7.41 7.31 -8.92
N LYS A 64 8.69 7.57 -9.19
CA LYS A 64 9.30 8.83 -8.81
C LYS A 64 8.57 9.97 -9.51
N ASN A 65 8.15 10.96 -8.72
CA ASN A 65 7.43 12.14 -9.21
C ASN A 65 7.89 13.34 -8.38
N GLU A 66 8.32 14.40 -9.03
CA GLU A 66 8.83 15.60 -8.36
C GLU A 66 7.80 16.23 -7.43
N ASN A 67 6.52 16.08 -7.72
CA ASN A 67 5.44 16.61 -6.89
C ASN A 67 5.19 15.78 -5.63
N ARG A 68 5.74 14.58 -5.56
CA ARG A 68 5.64 13.71 -4.39
C ARG A 68 6.91 13.81 -3.57
N THR A 69 7.03 14.91 -2.83
CA THR A 69 8.20 15.17 -1.98
C THR A 69 8.29 14.17 -0.83
N ASN A 70 9.46 14.10 -0.20
CA ASN A 70 9.62 13.25 0.99
C ASN A 70 8.65 13.64 2.10
N LEU A 71 8.36 14.93 2.25
CA LEU A 71 7.40 15.41 3.25
C LEU A 71 6.01 14.84 2.97
N ILE A 72 5.56 14.91 1.74
CA ILE A 72 4.24 14.37 1.34
C ILE A 72 4.17 12.87 1.61
N LYS A 73 5.19 12.12 1.20
CA LYS A 73 5.22 10.67 1.39
C LYS A 73 5.25 10.30 2.87
N ASN A 74 6.07 10.99 3.67
CA ASN A 74 6.14 10.73 5.10
C ASN A 74 4.83 11.04 5.81
N ASN A 75 4.18 12.14 5.46
CA ASN A 75 2.88 12.49 6.02
C ASN A 75 1.81 11.45 5.67
N PHE A 76 1.81 10.98 4.43
CA PHE A 76 0.91 9.91 4.01
C PHE A 76 1.13 8.64 4.84
N LEU A 77 2.39 8.20 4.97
CA LEU A 77 2.70 6.99 5.75
C LEU A 77 2.28 7.13 7.21
N LYS A 78 2.48 8.29 7.81
CA LYS A 78 2.06 8.52 9.19
C LYS A 78 0.55 8.42 9.35
N LYS A 79 -0.21 9.01 8.44
CA LYS A 79 -1.67 8.99 8.50
C LYS A 79 -2.23 7.59 8.36
N ILE A 80 -1.79 6.85 7.34
CA ILE A 80 -2.29 5.49 7.17
C ILE A 80 -1.78 4.55 8.25
N GLY A 81 -0.56 4.77 8.73
CA GLY A 81 -0.01 3.99 9.84
C GLY A 81 -0.84 4.10 11.11
N LYS A 82 -1.27 5.30 11.45
CA LYS A 82 -2.14 5.52 12.60
C LYS A 82 -3.48 4.81 12.44
N LYS A 83 -4.06 4.87 11.26
CA LYS A 83 -5.34 4.20 10.97
C LYS A 83 -5.19 2.69 11.09
N LEU A 84 -4.16 2.13 10.48
CA LEU A 84 -3.90 0.69 10.52
C LEU A 84 -3.59 0.21 11.94
N SER A 85 -2.80 0.98 12.69
CA SER A 85 -2.46 0.62 14.06
C SER A 85 -3.70 0.53 14.94
N LYS A 86 -4.61 1.47 14.81
CA LYS A 86 -5.89 1.44 15.55
C LYS A 86 -6.77 0.27 15.11
N SER A 87 -6.87 0.07 13.80
CA SER A 87 -7.75 -0.95 13.24
C SER A 87 -7.33 -2.36 13.60
N PHE A 88 -6.03 -2.60 13.70
CA PHE A 88 -5.49 -3.93 14.00
C PHE A 88 -4.92 -4.07 15.40
N SER A 89 -4.88 -3.00 16.18
CA SER A 89 -4.33 -2.99 17.54
C SER A 89 -2.91 -3.54 17.61
N THR A 90 -2.05 -3.09 16.70
CA THR A 90 -0.66 -3.50 16.65
C THR A 90 0.22 -2.34 16.21
N SER A 91 1.51 -2.43 16.52
CA SER A 91 2.50 -1.53 15.97
C SER A 91 2.68 -1.81 14.48
N ILE A 92 2.95 -0.76 13.70
CA ILE A 92 3.03 -0.82 12.24
C ILE A 92 4.37 -0.25 11.80
N ARG A 93 4.99 -0.89 10.81
CA ARG A 93 6.16 -0.34 10.13
C ARG A 93 5.84 -0.18 8.65
N LEU A 94 6.03 1.02 8.13
CA LEU A 94 5.76 1.32 6.72
C LEU A 94 6.99 1.96 6.09
N ARG A 95 7.27 1.58 4.85
CA ARG A 95 8.32 2.17 4.03
C ARG A 95 7.77 2.52 2.66
N SER A 96 8.33 3.54 2.03
CA SER A 96 7.99 3.88 0.65
C SER A 96 9.24 3.82 -0.22
N PHE A 97 9.04 3.38 -1.44
CA PHE A 97 10.09 3.25 -2.44
C PHE A 97 9.65 3.98 -3.70
N SER A 98 10.35 5.06 -4.04
CA SER A 98 10.11 5.80 -5.28
C SER A 98 11.02 5.25 -6.36
N ILE A 99 10.42 4.76 -7.44
CA ILE A 99 11.13 4.06 -8.50
C ILE A 99 11.10 4.92 -9.76
N LYS A 100 12.27 5.10 -10.38
CA LYS A 100 12.38 5.84 -11.63
C LYS A 100 11.65 5.09 -12.74
N ASP A 101 10.95 5.82 -13.61
CA ASP A 101 10.17 5.25 -14.71
C ASP A 101 11.01 4.31 -15.60
N GLU A 102 12.24 4.66 -15.86
CA GLU A 102 13.14 3.86 -16.69
C GLU A 102 13.45 2.47 -16.13
N LEU A 103 13.17 2.26 -14.84
CA LEU A 103 13.39 0.97 -14.16
C LEU A 103 12.11 0.13 -14.11
N ILE A 104 11.02 0.62 -14.66
CA ILE A 104 9.73 -0.06 -14.60
C ILE A 104 9.34 -0.56 -15.97
N ASN A 105 9.13 -1.87 -16.07
CA ASN A 105 8.50 -2.50 -17.23
C ASN A 105 7.22 -3.15 -16.74
N ALA A 106 6.16 -3.05 -17.50
CA ALA A 106 4.87 -3.57 -17.08
C ALA A 106 4.10 -4.18 -18.23
N ALA A 107 3.31 -5.19 -17.92
CA ALA A 107 2.35 -5.77 -18.82
C ALA A 107 1.05 -6.02 -18.06
N GLN A 108 -0.06 -5.81 -18.72
CA GLN A 108 -1.37 -6.07 -18.15
C GLN A 108 -2.16 -6.90 -19.14
N ILE A 109 -2.57 -8.10 -18.72
CA ILE A 109 -3.25 -9.04 -19.59
C ILE A 109 -4.60 -9.36 -18.95
N LYS A 110 -5.67 -9.14 -19.72
CA LYS A 110 -7.02 -9.46 -19.28
C LYS A 110 -7.37 -10.86 -19.69
N LEU A 111 -8.06 -11.55 -18.80
CA LEU A 111 -8.55 -12.89 -19.10
C LEU A 111 -9.51 -12.83 -20.29
N GLY A 112 -9.30 -13.72 -21.26
CA GLY A 112 -10.14 -13.79 -22.45
C GLY A 112 -9.69 -12.92 -23.60
N GLU A 113 -8.65 -12.08 -23.42
CA GLU A 113 -8.05 -11.37 -24.53
C GLU A 113 -7.30 -12.36 -25.40
N ASP A 114 -7.53 -12.23 -26.70
CA ASP A 114 -6.88 -13.09 -27.66
C ASP A 114 -5.45 -12.66 -27.84
N ASP A 115 -4.53 -13.50 -27.44
CA ASP A 115 -3.12 -13.23 -27.57
C ASP A 115 -2.60 -13.92 -28.81
N ASP A 116 -2.72 -13.28 -29.94
CA ASP A 116 -2.28 -13.78 -31.24
C ASP A 116 -0.75 -13.73 -31.43
N GLY A 117 -0.09 -13.49 -30.37
CA GLY A 117 1.35 -13.26 -30.39
C GLY A 117 2.21 -14.39 -30.78
#